data_64ae35c368b19e2cb9501b14b1f8ceee
#
_entry.id   64ae35c368b19e2cb9501b14b1f8ceee
#
_cell.length_a   1.000
_cell.length_b   1.000
_cell.length_c   1.000
_cell.angle_alpha   90.00
_cell.angle_beta   90.00
_cell.angle_gamma   90.00
#
_symmetry.space_group_name_H-M   'P 1'
#
loop_
_entity.id
_entity.type
_entity.pdbx_description
1 polymer ?
#
loop_
_entity_poly.entity_id
_entity_poly.type
_entity_poly.pdbx_seq_one_letter_code
_entity_poly.pdbx_strand_id
1 'polypeptide(L)'
;WMFTAIDIHPGAKIGKNFFIDHGFSVIGETAEIGDNVTIYQCVTLGGTNPTNGKGGKRHPTISDDVIIGSGAQVIGPITVGRRARIGANAVVTDEVPEGATMIGLKARSTLVPAEEWVKEFIPYGTPCDDPCESTRELGRDCIEKLENELKQLRAEVTALRAERGPVRRSGTED
;
A
#
# COMPACT_ATOMS: atom_id res chain seq x y z
N TRP A 1 -19.14 -13.38 -19.77
CA TRP A 1 -18.85 -13.94 -18.45
C TRP A 1 -18.47 -15.42 -18.50
N MET A 2 -19.24 -16.23 -19.21
CA MET A 2 -19.08 -17.70 -19.21
C MET A 2 -17.73 -18.21 -19.75
N PHE A 3 -17.04 -17.49 -20.62
CA PHE A 3 -15.77 -17.89 -21.21
C PHE A 3 -14.52 -17.21 -20.63
N THR A 4 -14.66 -16.00 -20.09
CA THR A 4 -13.51 -15.22 -19.61
C THR A 4 -13.53 -15.02 -18.10
N ALA A 5 -14.70 -15.23 -17.44
CA ALA A 5 -14.94 -14.89 -16.05
C ALA A 5 -14.57 -13.44 -15.71
N ILE A 6 -14.70 -12.53 -16.68
CA ILE A 6 -14.57 -11.09 -16.48
C ILE A 6 -15.97 -10.54 -16.20
N ASP A 7 -16.12 -9.83 -15.08
CA ASP A 7 -17.35 -9.19 -14.66
C ASP A 7 -17.16 -7.68 -14.63
N ILE A 8 -17.73 -6.99 -15.61
CA ILE A 8 -17.71 -5.53 -15.69
C ILE A 8 -19.15 -5.05 -15.55
N HIS A 9 -19.43 -4.32 -14.46
CA HIS A 9 -20.74 -3.74 -14.26
C HIS A 9 -21.06 -2.71 -15.35
N PRO A 10 -22.28 -2.70 -15.92
CA PRO A 10 -22.65 -1.75 -16.99
C PRO A 10 -22.55 -0.28 -16.63
N GLY A 11 -22.57 0.06 -15.34
CA GLY A 11 -22.39 1.42 -14.84
C GLY A 11 -20.93 1.89 -14.78
N ALA A 12 -19.97 1.01 -14.96
CA ALA A 12 -18.56 1.38 -14.94
C ALA A 12 -18.21 2.29 -16.12
N LYS A 13 -17.39 3.32 -15.87
CA LYS A 13 -16.89 4.22 -16.92
C LYS A 13 -15.46 3.80 -17.27
N ILE A 14 -15.22 3.57 -18.55
CA ILE A 14 -13.94 3.07 -19.05
C ILE A 14 -13.44 3.98 -20.17
N GLY A 15 -12.23 4.48 -20.04
CA GLY A 15 -11.54 5.31 -21.02
C GLY A 15 -11.04 4.50 -22.22
N LYS A 16 -10.18 5.12 -23.02
CA LYS A 16 -9.63 4.53 -24.25
C LYS A 16 -8.46 3.60 -23.94
N ASN A 17 -8.22 2.64 -24.85
CA ASN A 17 -7.09 1.72 -24.77
C ASN A 17 -7.00 0.95 -23.44
N PHE A 18 -8.14 0.66 -22.82
CA PHE A 18 -8.20 -0.19 -21.66
C PHE A 18 -7.86 -1.62 -22.06
N PHE A 19 -6.92 -2.23 -21.36
CA PHE A 19 -6.47 -3.59 -21.64
C PHE A 19 -6.60 -4.48 -20.40
N ILE A 20 -7.24 -5.65 -20.58
CA ILE A 20 -7.31 -6.70 -19.56
C ILE A 20 -6.52 -7.89 -20.08
N ASP A 21 -5.45 -8.24 -19.38
CA ASP A 21 -4.65 -9.42 -19.68
C ASP A 21 -5.21 -10.61 -18.89
N HIS A 22 -5.79 -11.58 -19.61
CA HIS A 22 -6.50 -12.75 -19.08
C HIS A 22 -7.84 -12.42 -18.37
N GLY A 23 -8.39 -13.38 -17.63
CA GLY A 23 -9.75 -13.30 -17.10
C GLY A 23 -9.84 -13.11 -15.56
N PHE A 24 -10.99 -13.45 -15.03
CA PHE A 24 -11.30 -13.46 -13.60
C PHE A 24 -11.22 -12.09 -12.90
N SER A 25 -11.38 -11.00 -13.65
CA SER A 25 -11.36 -9.64 -13.10
C SER A 25 -12.77 -9.14 -12.84
N VAL A 26 -12.93 -8.33 -11.79
CA VAL A 26 -14.21 -7.73 -11.39
C VAL A 26 -14.10 -6.22 -11.36
N ILE A 27 -14.97 -5.52 -12.08
CA ILE A 27 -15.04 -4.06 -12.13
C ILE A 27 -16.43 -3.62 -11.67
N GLY A 28 -16.49 -2.96 -10.52
CA GLY A 28 -17.74 -2.57 -9.89
C GLY A 28 -18.45 -1.39 -10.54
N GLU A 29 -19.72 -1.19 -10.18
CA GLU A 29 -20.66 -0.26 -10.78
C GLU A 29 -20.18 1.18 -10.95
N THR A 30 -19.60 1.75 -9.90
CA THR A 30 -19.17 3.15 -9.90
C THR A 30 -17.67 3.32 -10.13
N ALA A 31 -17.00 2.27 -10.64
CA ALA A 31 -15.59 2.36 -11.02
C ALA A 31 -15.43 3.31 -12.22
N GLU A 32 -14.37 4.11 -12.18
CA GLU A 32 -13.96 4.98 -13.28
C GLU A 32 -12.53 4.63 -13.65
N ILE A 33 -12.30 4.38 -14.93
CA ILE A 33 -11.00 3.95 -15.47
C ILE A 33 -10.62 4.94 -16.57
N GLY A 34 -9.45 5.54 -16.44
CA GLY A 34 -8.89 6.47 -17.39
C GLY A 34 -8.38 5.81 -18.67
N ASP A 35 -7.60 6.54 -19.44
CA ASP A 35 -7.03 6.09 -20.70
C ASP A 35 -5.74 5.28 -20.48
N ASN A 36 -5.45 4.34 -21.40
CA ASN A 36 -4.23 3.50 -21.41
C ASN A 36 -4.01 2.68 -20.14
N VAL A 37 -5.07 2.29 -19.45
CA VAL A 37 -4.97 1.48 -18.23
C VAL A 37 -4.83 0.01 -18.58
N THR A 38 -3.89 -0.66 -17.93
CA THR A 38 -3.68 -2.11 -18.06
C THR A 38 -3.97 -2.78 -16.72
N ILE A 39 -4.79 -3.81 -16.74
CA ILE A 39 -4.99 -4.70 -15.59
C ILE A 39 -4.67 -6.14 -15.97
N TYR A 40 -4.04 -6.84 -15.04
CA TYR A 40 -3.80 -8.27 -15.18
C TYR A 40 -4.96 -9.10 -14.61
N GLN A 41 -4.87 -10.41 -14.73
CA GLN A 41 -5.92 -11.34 -14.28
C GLN A 41 -6.21 -11.21 -12.77
N CYS A 42 -7.43 -11.58 -12.39
CA CYS A 42 -7.90 -11.64 -11.00
C CYS A 42 -7.88 -10.29 -10.26
N VAL A 43 -7.84 -9.19 -10.97
CA VAL A 43 -7.93 -7.85 -10.36
C VAL A 43 -9.38 -7.55 -9.97
N THR A 44 -9.57 -6.98 -8.77
CA THR A 44 -10.86 -6.49 -8.32
C THR A 44 -10.82 -4.98 -8.11
N LEU A 45 -11.70 -4.25 -8.80
CA LEU A 45 -12.01 -2.85 -8.51
C LEU A 45 -13.34 -2.81 -7.76
N GLY A 46 -13.27 -2.96 -6.44
CA GLY A 46 -14.40 -3.26 -5.57
C GLY A 46 -14.81 -2.11 -4.64
N GLY A 47 -15.96 -2.28 -4.00
CA GLY A 47 -16.46 -1.38 -2.96
C GLY A 47 -16.27 -1.98 -1.57
N THR A 48 -16.15 -1.12 -0.55
CA THR A 48 -15.98 -1.55 0.85
C THR A 48 -17.31 -1.89 1.54
N ASN A 49 -18.43 -1.36 1.08
CA ASN A 49 -19.71 -1.54 1.74
C ASN A 49 -20.84 -1.78 0.72
N PRO A 50 -21.46 -2.97 0.71
CA PRO A 50 -22.57 -3.28 -0.20
C PRO A 50 -23.85 -2.53 0.14
N THR A 51 -24.01 -2.02 1.37
CA THR A 51 -25.24 -1.38 1.85
C THR A 51 -25.28 0.13 1.63
N ASN A 52 -24.18 0.77 1.21
CA ASN A 52 -24.18 2.17 0.81
C ASN A 52 -24.93 2.43 -0.52
N GLY A 53 -25.90 1.59 -0.84
CA GLY A 53 -26.69 1.54 -2.07
C GLY A 53 -27.62 2.73 -2.35
N LYS A 54 -27.29 3.93 -1.87
CA LYS A 54 -27.96 5.16 -2.25
C LYS A 54 -27.05 6.03 -3.11
N GLY A 55 -26.76 5.58 -4.33
CA GLY A 55 -26.26 6.45 -5.41
C GLY A 55 -24.90 7.11 -5.23
N GLY A 56 -24.07 6.69 -4.25
CA GLY A 56 -22.76 7.27 -4.00
C GLY A 56 -21.61 6.50 -4.65
N LYS A 57 -20.49 7.19 -4.90
CA LYS A 57 -19.22 6.61 -5.33
C LYS A 57 -18.75 5.61 -4.28
N ARG A 58 -18.55 4.34 -4.67
CA ARG A 58 -18.08 3.27 -3.75
C ARG A 58 -16.92 2.44 -4.31
N HIS A 59 -16.64 2.60 -5.60
CA HIS A 59 -15.57 1.91 -6.31
C HIS A 59 -14.47 2.89 -6.71
N PRO A 60 -13.25 2.41 -6.98
CA PRO A 60 -12.11 3.27 -7.23
C PRO A 60 -12.21 4.06 -8.53
N THR A 61 -11.44 5.15 -8.57
CA THR A 61 -11.09 5.89 -9.77
C THR A 61 -9.65 5.58 -10.13
N ILE A 62 -9.43 5.02 -11.29
CA ILE A 62 -8.11 4.69 -11.83
C ILE A 62 -7.76 5.76 -12.87
N SER A 63 -6.73 6.54 -12.62
CA SER A 63 -6.27 7.57 -13.58
C SER A 63 -5.58 6.96 -14.79
N ASP A 64 -5.13 7.81 -15.73
CA ASP A 64 -4.49 7.37 -16.96
C ASP A 64 -3.14 6.68 -16.73
N ASP A 65 -2.76 5.83 -17.67
CA ASP A 65 -1.45 5.18 -17.74
C ASP A 65 -1.12 4.28 -16.52
N VAL A 66 -2.14 3.84 -15.76
CA VAL A 66 -1.98 2.97 -14.59
C VAL A 66 -1.83 1.51 -14.99
N ILE A 67 -0.98 0.79 -14.28
CA ILE A 67 -0.80 -0.66 -14.42
C ILE A 67 -1.15 -1.34 -13.11
N ILE A 68 -2.06 -2.32 -13.16
CA ILE A 68 -2.50 -3.07 -11.97
C ILE A 68 -2.13 -4.55 -12.15
N GLY A 69 -1.24 -5.03 -11.29
CA GLY A 69 -0.73 -6.40 -11.30
C GLY A 69 -1.77 -7.44 -10.91
N SER A 70 -1.49 -8.68 -11.27
CA SER A 70 -2.40 -9.81 -11.10
C SER A 70 -2.84 -10.01 -9.64
N GLY A 71 -4.12 -10.29 -9.44
CA GLY A 71 -4.69 -10.55 -8.12
C GLY A 71 -4.79 -9.33 -7.21
N ALA A 72 -4.43 -8.13 -7.67
CA ALA A 72 -4.54 -6.93 -6.85
C ALA A 72 -6.00 -6.58 -6.55
N GLN A 73 -6.25 -6.10 -5.33
CA GLN A 73 -7.54 -5.71 -4.83
C GLN A 73 -7.53 -4.21 -4.54
N VAL A 74 -8.20 -3.41 -5.38
CA VAL A 74 -8.34 -1.96 -5.18
C VAL A 74 -9.75 -1.71 -4.69
N ILE A 75 -9.88 -1.32 -3.42
CA ILE A 75 -11.15 -1.39 -2.70
C ILE A 75 -11.53 -0.03 -2.12
N GLY A 76 -12.72 0.42 -2.44
CA GLY A 76 -13.28 1.66 -1.92
C GLY A 76 -13.27 2.81 -2.93
N PRO A 77 -13.83 3.97 -2.56
CA PRO A 77 -13.93 5.14 -3.43
C PRO A 77 -12.63 5.94 -3.50
N ILE A 78 -11.51 5.24 -3.59
CA ILE A 78 -10.16 5.81 -3.62
C ILE A 78 -9.74 6.18 -5.04
N THR A 79 -8.73 7.04 -5.16
CA THR A 79 -8.14 7.42 -6.43
C THR A 79 -6.73 6.83 -6.56
N VAL A 80 -6.50 6.15 -7.68
CA VAL A 80 -5.15 5.71 -8.07
C VAL A 80 -4.61 6.73 -9.06
N GLY A 81 -3.55 7.42 -8.65
CA GLY A 81 -2.94 8.52 -9.41
C GLY A 81 -2.36 8.07 -10.74
N ARG A 82 -2.21 9.02 -11.66
CA ARG A 82 -1.68 8.79 -13.01
C ARG A 82 -0.32 8.10 -12.97
N ARG A 83 -0.08 7.17 -13.90
CA ARG A 83 1.18 6.39 -14.02
C ARG A 83 1.56 5.58 -12.78
N ALA A 84 0.64 5.43 -11.82
CA ALA A 84 0.88 4.56 -10.68
C ALA A 84 0.96 3.08 -11.10
N ARG A 85 1.66 2.30 -10.31
CA ARG A 85 1.80 0.85 -10.49
C ARG A 85 1.35 0.13 -9.23
N ILE A 86 0.43 -0.81 -9.40
CA ILE A 86 -0.02 -1.67 -8.31
C ILE A 86 0.58 -3.04 -8.53
N GLY A 87 1.36 -3.51 -7.56
CA GLY A 87 2.00 -4.82 -7.60
C GLY A 87 0.99 -5.96 -7.48
N ALA A 88 1.42 -7.15 -7.90
CA ALA A 88 0.59 -8.34 -7.81
C ALA A 88 0.17 -8.64 -6.36
N ASN A 89 -1.08 -9.07 -6.18
CA ASN A 89 -1.70 -9.38 -4.89
C ASN A 89 -1.66 -8.25 -3.85
N ALA A 90 -1.43 -7.01 -4.27
CA ALA A 90 -1.52 -5.87 -3.37
C ALA A 90 -2.98 -5.57 -3.03
N VAL A 91 -3.24 -5.24 -1.76
CA VAL A 91 -4.53 -4.74 -1.29
C VAL A 91 -4.38 -3.24 -1.06
N VAL A 92 -5.13 -2.45 -1.82
CA VAL A 92 -5.07 -0.98 -1.81
C VAL A 92 -6.42 -0.45 -1.35
N THR A 93 -6.40 0.24 -0.22
CA THR A 93 -7.58 0.83 0.43
C THR A 93 -7.46 2.34 0.62
N ASP A 94 -6.32 2.89 0.31
CA ASP A 94 -5.98 4.30 0.47
C ASP A 94 -5.61 4.94 -0.87
N GLU A 95 -5.66 6.27 -0.92
CA GLU A 95 -5.28 7.05 -2.09
C GLU A 95 -3.85 6.74 -2.53
N VAL A 96 -3.64 6.55 -3.83
CA VAL A 96 -2.33 6.27 -4.42
C VAL A 96 -1.83 7.51 -5.15
N PRO A 97 -0.71 8.10 -4.77
CA PRO A 97 -0.13 9.24 -5.46
C PRO A 97 0.26 8.95 -6.91
N GLU A 98 0.34 10.01 -7.72
CA GLU A 98 0.82 9.92 -9.11
C GLU A 98 2.24 9.31 -9.17
N GLY A 99 2.46 8.37 -10.08
CA GLY A 99 3.74 7.69 -10.30
C GLY A 99 4.15 6.74 -9.18
N ALA A 100 3.38 6.60 -8.11
CA ALA A 100 3.73 5.72 -7.00
C ALA A 100 3.65 4.24 -7.39
N THR A 101 4.50 3.42 -6.78
CA THR A 101 4.44 1.96 -6.89
C THR A 101 3.97 1.37 -5.56
N MET A 102 2.80 0.75 -5.56
CA MET A 102 2.24 0.03 -4.40
C MET A 102 2.63 -1.44 -4.53
N ILE A 103 3.16 -2.01 -3.46
CA ILE A 103 3.63 -3.41 -3.46
C ILE A 103 2.89 -4.22 -2.41
N GLY A 104 2.54 -5.45 -2.76
CA GLY A 104 1.99 -6.44 -1.84
C GLY A 104 3.09 -7.09 -0.98
N LEU A 105 2.67 -7.90 -0.03
CA LEU A 105 3.59 -8.66 0.82
C LEU A 105 4.33 -9.72 0.00
N LYS A 106 5.67 -9.69 0.04
CA LYS A 106 6.51 -10.75 -0.52
C LYS A 106 6.36 -12.02 0.33
N ALA A 107 6.26 -13.18 -0.32
CA ALA A 107 6.31 -14.46 0.38
C ALA A 107 7.61 -14.60 1.19
N ARG A 108 7.51 -15.18 2.37
CA ARG A 108 8.62 -15.33 3.32
C ARG A 108 8.82 -16.79 3.68
N SER A 109 10.07 -17.21 3.77
CA SER A 109 10.39 -18.56 4.28
C SER A 109 10.21 -18.60 5.79
N THR A 110 9.54 -19.60 6.30
CA THR A 110 9.44 -19.86 7.76
C THR A 110 10.75 -20.41 8.35
N LEU A 111 11.71 -20.76 7.49
CA LEU A 111 13.02 -21.31 7.89
C LEU A 111 14.06 -20.21 8.14
N VAL A 112 13.78 -18.96 7.80
CA VAL A 112 14.71 -17.82 7.94
C VAL A 112 14.23 -16.92 9.06
N PRO A 113 15.08 -16.51 10.02
CA PRO A 113 14.71 -15.57 11.07
C PRO A 113 14.24 -14.22 10.50
N ALA A 114 13.27 -13.60 11.18
CA ALA A 114 12.64 -12.36 10.72
C ALA A 114 13.64 -11.20 10.53
N GLU A 115 14.75 -11.19 11.26
CA GLU A 115 15.80 -10.18 11.23
C GLU A 115 16.60 -10.15 9.92
N GLU A 116 16.69 -11.28 9.21
CA GLU A 116 17.36 -11.36 7.91
C GLU A 116 16.48 -10.88 6.75
N TRP A 117 15.16 -10.82 6.95
CA TRP A 117 14.21 -10.46 5.88
C TRP A 117 14.19 -8.98 5.54
N VAL A 118 14.65 -8.14 6.45
CA VAL A 118 14.68 -6.68 6.26
C VAL A 118 15.80 -6.25 5.31
N LYS A 119 16.82 -7.10 5.12
CA LYS A 119 18.03 -6.75 4.37
C LYS A 119 17.95 -6.92 2.84
N GLU A 120 16.95 -7.66 2.32
CA GLU A 120 16.90 -8.05 0.90
C GLU A 120 15.59 -7.69 0.19
N PHE A 121 14.92 -6.62 0.58
CA PHE A 121 13.74 -6.20 -0.16
C PHE A 121 14.14 -5.46 -1.44
N ILE A 122 14.19 -6.16 -2.57
CA ILE A 122 14.28 -5.56 -3.91
C ILE A 122 12.86 -5.59 -4.51
N PRO A 123 12.22 -4.43 -4.76
CA PRO A 123 10.92 -4.38 -5.41
C PRO A 123 10.98 -5.00 -6.82
N TYR A 124 9.92 -5.65 -7.23
CA TYR A 124 9.80 -6.28 -8.53
C TYR A 124 10.22 -5.37 -9.67
N GLY A 125 11.32 -5.74 -10.36
CA GLY A 125 11.63 -5.31 -11.72
C GLY A 125 11.74 -3.80 -11.97
N THR A 126 11.95 -2.99 -10.92
CA THR A 126 12.29 -1.59 -11.12
C THR A 126 13.72 -1.50 -11.65
N PRO A 127 13.94 -0.89 -12.84
CA PRO A 127 15.29 -0.57 -13.29
C PRO A 127 16.02 0.27 -12.23
N CYS A 128 17.33 0.13 -12.12
CA CYS A 128 18.16 0.84 -11.15
C CYS A 128 18.10 2.38 -11.25
N ASP A 129 17.40 2.92 -12.24
CA ASP A 129 17.23 4.36 -12.46
C ASP A 129 15.91 4.91 -11.89
N ASP A 130 15.17 4.13 -11.08
CA ASP A 130 13.92 4.56 -10.47
C ASP A 130 14.20 5.52 -9.30
N PRO A 131 13.49 6.68 -9.23
CA PRO A 131 13.57 7.63 -8.10
C PRO A 131 13.36 7.03 -6.70
N CYS A 132 12.93 5.76 -6.63
CA CYS A 132 12.77 5.01 -5.38
C CYS A 132 14.11 4.77 -4.64
N GLU A 133 15.25 4.86 -5.32
CA GLU A 133 16.56 4.71 -4.66
C GLU A 133 16.89 5.93 -3.80
N SER A 134 16.51 7.13 -4.25
CA SER A 134 16.62 8.36 -3.46
C SER A 134 15.74 8.34 -2.20
N THR A 135 14.59 7.68 -2.27
CA THR A 135 13.68 7.52 -1.12
C THR A 135 14.22 6.53 -0.08
N ARG A 136 15.05 5.56 -0.51
CA ARG A 136 15.73 4.62 0.41
C ARG A 136 16.86 5.26 1.18
N GLU A 137 17.61 6.16 0.57
CA GLU A 137 18.64 6.95 1.27
C GLU A 137 17.99 7.90 2.27
N LEU A 138 16.92 8.62 1.87
CA LEU A 138 16.15 9.47 2.77
C LEU A 138 15.56 8.68 3.96
N GLY A 139 15.08 7.47 3.71
CA GLY A 139 14.52 6.59 4.74
C GLY A 139 15.59 6.10 5.73
N ARG A 140 16.79 5.76 5.27
CA ARG A 140 17.91 5.36 6.13
C ARG A 140 18.41 6.51 6.97
N ASP A 141 18.60 7.68 6.39
CA ASP A 141 19.01 8.89 7.10
C ASP A 141 17.99 9.31 8.16
N CYS A 142 16.69 9.14 7.87
CA CYS A 142 15.63 9.42 8.82
C CYS A 142 15.62 8.42 9.98
N ILE A 143 15.83 7.13 9.72
CA ILE A 143 15.91 6.09 10.75
C ILE A 143 17.14 6.33 11.64
N GLU A 144 18.29 6.62 11.06
CA GLU A 144 19.52 6.89 11.81
C GLU A 144 19.39 8.13 12.69
N LYS A 145 18.71 9.19 12.20
CA LYS A 145 18.40 10.37 13.02
C LYS A 145 17.48 10.03 14.20
N LEU A 146 16.42 9.28 13.96
CA LEU A 146 15.49 8.87 15.01
C LEU A 146 16.15 7.95 16.04
N GLU A 147 17.01 7.04 15.63
CA GLU A 147 17.79 6.20 16.54
C GLU A 147 18.74 7.02 17.42
N ASN A 148 19.39 8.03 16.85
CA ASN A 148 20.27 8.93 17.59
C ASN A 148 19.50 9.81 18.60
N GLU A 149 18.35 10.37 18.22
CA GLU A 149 17.47 11.11 19.13
C GLU A 149 16.94 10.23 20.27
N LEU A 150 16.57 9.00 19.97
CA LEU A 150 16.11 8.03 20.96
C LEU A 150 17.21 7.66 21.95
N LYS A 151 18.46 7.59 21.49
CA LYS A 151 19.63 7.33 22.32
C LYS A 151 19.93 8.52 23.26
N GLN A 152 19.80 9.75 22.74
CA GLN A 152 19.94 10.97 23.55
C GLN A 152 18.87 11.08 24.62
N LEU A 153 17.60 10.89 24.26
CA LEU A 153 16.49 10.93 25.20
C LEU A 153 16.61 9.87 26.29
N ARG A 154 17.07 8.67 25.96
CA ARG A 154 17.32 7.62 26.96
C ARG A 154 18.44 8.01 27.93
N ALA A 155 19.49 8.66 27.46
CA ALA A 155 20.58 9.15 28.30
C ALA A 155 20.09 10.25 29.25
N GLU A 156 19.31 11.21 28.75
CA GLU A 156 18.70 12.29 29.56
C GLU A 156 17.75 11.74 30.63
N VAL A 157 16.88 10.81 30.27
CA VAL A 157 15.97 10.16 31.24
C VAL A 157 16.74 9.43 32.32
N THR A 158 17.86 8.79 31.96
CA THR A 158 18.71 8.10 32.92
C THR A 158 19.40 9.08 33.87
N ALA A 159 19.90 10.20 33.34
CA ALA A 159 20.50 11.27 34.14
C ALA A 159 19.49 11.90 35.11
N LEU A 160 18.30 12.25 34.61
CA LEU A 160 17.22 12.80 35.44
C LEU A 160 16.73 11.84 36.53
N ARG A 161 16.74 10.54 36.24
CA ARG A 161 16.42 9.53 37.26
C ARG A 161 17.50 9.41 38.35
N ALA A 162 18.78 9.56 37.96
CA ALA A 162 19.88 9.57 38.91
C ALA A 162 19.85 10.80 39.83
N GLU A 163 19.51 11.98 39.28
CA GLU A 163 19.36 13.21 40.04
C GLU A 163 18.18 13.19 41.04
N ARG A 164 17.09 12.51 40.70
CA ARG A 164 15.90 12.45 41.56
C ARG A 164 16.05 11.59 42.83
N GLY A 165 17.09 10.75 42.89
CA GLY A 165 17.27 9.84 44.04
C GLY A 165 16.14 8.81 44.21
N PRO A 166 16.30 7.83 45.07
CA PRO A 166 15.25 6.82 45.29
C PRO A 166 14.00 7.49 45.91
N VAL A 167 12.86 7.35 45.24
CA VAL A 167 11.55 7.75 45.77
C VAL A 167 11.32 7.01 47.09
N ARG A 168 11.38 7.71 48.20
CA ARG A 168 10.97 7.17 49.51
C ARG A 168 9.49 6.79 49.37
N ARG A 169 9.19 5.51 49.36
CA ARG A 169 7.83 5.03 49.59
C ARG A 169 7.49 5.39 51.07
N SER A 170 6.62 6.34 51.24
CA SER A 170 5.99 6.60 52.54
C SER A 170 5.10 5.38 52.82
N GLY A 171 5.53 4.58 53.79
CA GLY A 171 4.70 3.52 54.34
C GLY A 171 3.47 4.17 55.00
N THR A 172 2.31 3.68 54.62
CA THR A 172 1.14 3.75 55.47
C THR A 172 1.05 2.44 56.22
N GLU A 173 1.58 2.42 57.46
CA GLU A 173 1.07 1.59 58.51
C GLU A 173 -0.22 2.28 58.98
N ASP A 174 -1.32 1.54 58.89
CA ASP A 174 -2.34 1.29 59.92
C ASP A 174 -3.45 0.43 59.29
#